data_21872e72503c2872d4c35da28a576937
#
_entry.id   21872e72503c2872d4c35da28a576937
#
_cell.length_a   1.000
_cell.length_b   1.000
_cell.length_c   1.000
_cell.angle_alpha   90.00
_cell.angle_beta   90.00
_cell.angle_gamma   90.00
#
_symmetry.space_group_name_H-M   'P 1'
#
loop_
_entity.id
_entity.type
_entity.pdbx_description
1 polymer ?
#
loop_
_entity_poly.entity_id
_entity_poly.type
_entity_poly.pdbx_seq_one_letter_code
_entity_poly.pdbx_strand_id
1 'polypeptide(L)'
;MDQKLENILNLALETPEEEREQTESLNVGYSAEIRSWELIVKYHGSLDRLREQNIVVEELIAGYAILTVPEALVDTVSDTPEIEYVEKPKRFYYGQTFPAGTSCFPPVTMRTPFLNGRGVLLAVLDSGITWDLEVFRKADGSTRIRYLWDQTVLRDRTLPQDRTVPEKTGNVGYGKMPDGFAFGTEYTAEEINAALQMPALDRYRRIPSRDL
;
A
#
# COMPACT_ATOMS: atom_id res chain seq x y z
N MET A 1 -29.24 -2.00 7.89
CA MET A 1 -28.29 -1.49 6.88
C MET A 1 -27.84 -0.10 7.32
N ASP A 2 -26.61 0.05 7.74
CA ASP A 2 -26.06 1.32 8.21
C ASP A 2 -25.65 2.18 7.02
N GLN A 3 -25.98 3.48 7.06
CA GLN A 3 -25.69 4.42 5.98
C GLN A 3 -24.20 4.81 5.90
N LYS A 4 -23.47 4.68 7.00
CA LYS A 4 -22.02 4.92 7.03
C LYS A 4 -21.21 3.76 6.47
N LEU A 5 -21.75 2.54 6.49
CA LEU A 5 -21.09 1.37 5.94
C LEU A 5 -21.32 1.25 4.44
N GLU A 6 -20.24 0.95 3.71
CA GLU A 6 -20.31 0.61 2.29
C GLU A 6 -21.31 -0.55 2.05
N ASN A 7 -22.05 -0.51 0.94
CA ASN A 7 -23.06 -1.53 0.62
C ASN A 7 -22.50 -2.96 0.57
N ILE A 8 -21.28 -3.13 0.07
CA ILE A 8 -20.64 -4.45 0.01
C ILE A 8 -20.20 -4.91 1.40
N LEU A 9 -19.79 -4.00 2.27
CA LEU A 9 -19.50 -4.33 3.67
C LEU A 9 -20.77 -4.71 4.43
N ASN A 10 -21.86 -3.95 4.28
CA ASN A 10 -23.16 -4.33 4.86
C ASN A 10 -23.58 -5.74 4.43
N LEU A 11 -23.49 -6.04 3.13
CA LEU A 11 -23.79 -7.37 2.60
C LEU A 11 -22.89 -8.45 3.20
N ALA A 12 -21.59 -8.17 3.33
CA ALA A 12 -20.63 -9.11 3.90
C ALA A 12 -20.93 -9.43 5.38
N LEU A 13 -21.37 -8.42 6.16
CA LEU A 13 -21.73 -8.60 7.57
C LEU A 13 -23.04 -9.36 7.75
N GLU A 14 -24.00 -9.21 6.82
CA GLU A 14 -25.29 -9.92 6.83
C GLU A 14 -25.17 -11.36 6.29
N THR A 15 -24.09 -11.66 5.54
CA THR A 15 -23.88 -12.98 4.93
C THR A 15 -23.21 -13.94 5.92
N PRO A 16 -23.75 -15.17 6.13
CA PRO A 16 -23.10 -16.19 6.95
C PRO A 16 -21.65 -16.47 6.50
N GLU A 17 -20.78 -16.77 7.45
CA GLU A 17 -19.34 -16.98 7.19
C GLU A 17 -19.10 -18.05 6.12
N GLU A 18 -19.84 -19.18 6.16
CA GLU A 18 -19.71 -20.26 5.18
C GLU A 18 -20.04 -19.84 3.74
N GLU A 19 -21.00 -18.95 3.56
CA GLU A 19 -21.37 -18.39 2.25
C GLU A 19 -20.41 -17.28 1.82
N ARG A 20 -19.95 -16.47 2.77
CA ARG A 20 -19.00 -15.40 2.55
C ARG A 20 -17.64 -15.94 2.07
N GLU A 21 -17.17 -17.06 2.61
CA GLU A 21 -15.95 -17.74 2.18
C GLU A 21 -15.97 -18.21 0.73
N GLN A 22 -17.15 -18.57 0.22
CA GLN A 22 -17.32 -18.96 -1.19
C GLN A 22 -17.32 -17.76 -2.15
N THR A 23 -17.47 -16.54 -1.62
CA THR A 23 -17.52 -15.32 -2.40
C THR A 23 -16.31 -14.44 -2.08
N GLU A 24 -15.28 -14.61 -2.88
CA GLU A 24 -13.99 -13.96 -2.67
C GLU A 24 -14.08 -12.45 -2.43
N SER A 25 -14.95 -11.75 -3.18
CA SER A 25 -15.15 -10.30 -3.03
C SER A 25 -15.78 -9.88 -1.71
N LEU A 26 -16.58 -10.74 -1.08
CA LEU A 26 -17.20 -10.45 0.22
C LEU A 26 -16.22 -10.66 1.36
N ASN A 27 -15.28 -11.60 1.24
CA ASN A 27 -14.37 -11.98 2.32
C ASN A 27 -13.06 -11.15 2.36
N VAL A 28 -12.81 -10.30 1.35
CA VAL A 28 -11.63 -9.42 1.35
C VAL A 28 -11.64 -8.51 2.58
N GLY A 29 -10.51 -8.48 3.31
CA GLY A 29 -10.34 -7.71 4.53
C GLY A 29 -10.76 -8.45 5.80
N TYR A 30 -11.33 -9.65 5.70
CA TYR A 30 -11.65 -10.48 6.85
C TYR A 30 -10.52 -11.47 7.16
N SER A 31 -10.14 -11.57 8.43
CA SER A 31 -9.23 -12.58 8.94
C SER A 31 -9.99 -13.52 9.86
N ALA A 32 -10.18 -14.77 9.42
CA ALA A 32 -10.83 -15.81 10.22
C ALA A 32 -10.02 -16.20 11.46
N GLU A 33 -8.69 -16.13 11.39
CA GLU A 33 -7.78 -16.48 12.48
C GLU A 33 -8.00 -15.63 13.73
N ILE A 34 -8.18 -14.32 13.54
CA ILE A 34 -8.36 -13.34 14.63
C ILE A 34 -9.80 -12.80 14.68
N ARG A 35 -10.69 -13.27 13.82
CA ARG A 35 -12.09 -12.84 13.67
C ARG A 35 -12.21 -11.31 13.60
N SER A 36 -11.46 -10.72 12.72
CA SER A 36 -11.38 -9.26 12.60
C SER A 36 -11.44 -8.83 11.14
N TRP A 37 -11.99 -7.65 10.92
CA TRP A 37 -12.04 -6.95 9.66
C TRP A 37 -10.93 -5.91 9.60
N GLU A 38 -10.23 -5.83 8.48
CA GLU A 38 -9.48 -4.65 8.08
C GLU A 38 -10.42 -3.71 7.33
N LEU A 39 -10.60 -2.51 7.84
CA LEU A 39 -11.54 -1.52 7.31
C LEU A 39 -10.81 -0.22 7.02
N ILE A 40 -11.22 0.44 5.96
CA ILE A 40 -10.77 1.78 5.62
C ILE A 40 -11.85 2.75 6.07
N VAL A 41 -11.48 3.75 6.85
CA VAL A 41 -12.44 4.75 7.34
C VAL A 41 -12.06 6.16 6.89
N LYS A 42 -13.09 6.95 6.59
CA LYS A 42 -13.01 8.40 6.52
C LYS A 42 -13.49 8.95 7.85
N TYR A 43 -12.69 9.84 8.46
CA TYR A 43 -12.99 10.38 9.77
C TYR A 43 -12.59 11.84 9.93
N HIS A 44 -13.09 12.45 11.01
CA HIS A 44 -12.67 13.76 11.50
C HIS A 44 -12.42 13.70 13.02
N GLY A 45 -11.60 14.61 13.56
CA GLY A 45 -11.30 14.63 14.99
C GLY A 45 -10.31 13.55 15.41
N SER A 46 -10.51 12.94 16.60
CA SER A 46 -9.62 11.93 17.17
C SER A 46 -10.24 10.53 17.16
N LEU A 47 -9.42 9.51 16.90
CA LEU A 47 -9.78 8.10 16.98
C LEU A 47 -9.34 7.42 18.28
N ASP A 48 -8.92 8.17 19.31
CA ASP A 48 -8.43 7.61 20.57
C ASP A 48 -9.46 6.73 21.26
N ARG A 49 -10.74 7.09 21.15
CA ARG A 49 -11.84 6.30 21.68
C ARG A 49 -11.91 4.89 21.10
N LEU A 50 -11.56 4.70 19.83
CA LEU A 50 -11.50 3.38 19.20
C LEU A 50 -10.27 2.59 19.70
N ARG A 51 -9.15 3.26 19.92
CA ARG A 51 -7.95 2.64 20.50
C ARG A 51 -8.18 2.10 21.91
N GLU A 52 -8.98 2.82 22.72
CA GLU A 52 -9.37 2.37 24.06
C GLU A 52 -10.19 1.09 24.05
N GLN A 53 -10.84 0.77 22.91
CA GLN A 53 -11.62 -0.45 22.71
C GLN A 53 -10.82 -1.59 22.08
N ASN A 54 -9.50 -1.51 22.08
CA ASN A 54 -8.58 -2.48 21.47
C ASN A 54 -8.71 -2.59 19.93
N ILE A 55 -9.24 -1.57 19.26
CA ILE A 55 -9.21 -1.46 17.81
C ILE A 55 -7.85 -0.90 17.41
N VAL A 56 -7.15 -1.61 16.52
CA VAL A 56 -5.88 -1.12 15.96
C VAL A 56 -6.19 -0.02 14.95
N VAL A 57 -5.58 1.15 15.13
CA VAL A 57 -5.82 2.33 14.29
C VAL A 57 -4.52 2.77 13.65
N GLU A 58 -4.45 2.73 12.33
CA GLU A 58 -3.35 3.27 11.52
C GLU A 58 -3.84 4.51 10.77
N GLU A 59 -3.51 5.68 11.28
CA GLU A 59 -3.92 6.94 10.66
C GLU A 59 -3.16 7.19 9.36
N LEU A 60 -3.90 7.62 8.35
CA LEU A 60 -3.38 8.00 7.04
C LEU A 60 -3.55 9.52 6.82
N ILE A 61 -3.08 10.00 5.68
CA ILE A 61 -3.27 11.39 5.28
C ILE A 61 -4.75 11.70 4.97
N ALA A 62 -5.09 12.98 4.98
CA ALA A 62 -6.40 13.52 4.56
C ALA A 62 -7.61 12.98 5.32
N GLY A 63 -7.46 12.59 6.60
CA GLY A 63 -8.56 12.11 7.44
C GLY A 63 -9.04 10.71 7.06
N TYR A 64 -8.12 9.85 6.60
CA TYR A 64 -8.36 8.43 6.44
C TYR A 64 -7.59 7.64 7.49
N ALA A 65 -8.07 6.46 7.82
CA ALA A 65 -7.36 5.49 8.65
C ALA A 65 -7.67 4.06 8.21
N ILE A 66 -6.75 3.14 8.50
CA ILE A 66 -6.98 1.70 8.43
C ILE A 66 -7.24 1.22 9.84
N LEU A 67 -8.34 0.49 10.02
CA LEU A 67 -8.72 -0.09 11.30
C LEU A 67 -8.68 -1.62 11.22
N THR A 68 -8.07 -2.27 12.22
CA THR A 68 -8.30 -3.71 12.44
C THR A 68 -9.34 -3.85 13.54
N VAL A 69 -10.54 -4.28 13.18
CA VAL A 69 -11.73 -4.24 14.01
C VAL A 69 -12.21 -5.67 14.26
N PRO A 70 -12.31 -6.13 15.53
CA PRO A 70 -13.02 -7.37 15.83
C PRO A 70 -14.43 -7.34 15.25
N GLU A 71 -14.89 -8.44 14.65
CA GLU A 71 -16.18 -8.52 13.97
C GLU A 71 -17.34 -8.01 14.84
N ALA A 72 -17.31 -8.32 16.13
CA ALA A 72 -18.33 -7.88 17.10
C ALA A 72 -18.34 -6.35 17.37
N LEU A 73 -17.31 -5.62 16.95
CA LEU A 73 -17.17 -4.18 17.19
C LEU A 73 -17.39 -3.32 15.95
N VAL A 74 -17.76 -3.91 14.82
CA VAL A 74 -17.96 -3.16 13.56
C VAL A 74 -19.09 -2.13 13.72
N ASP A 75 -20.18 -2.51 14.36
CA ASP A 75 -21.29 -1.58 14.65
C ASP A 75 -20.83 -0.41 15.54
N THR A 76 -19.94 -0.68 16.49
CA THR A 76 -19.39 0.38 17.36
C THR A 76 -18.56 1.39 16.58
N VAL A 77 -17.85 0.95 15.55
CA VAL A 77 -17.11 1.85 14.65
C VAL A 77 -18.07 2.74 13.87
N SER A 78 -19.13 2.18 13.30
CA SER A 78 -20.12 2.97 12.55
C SER A 78 -20.90 3.93 13.43
N ASP A 79 -21.17 3.57 14.69
CA ASP A 79 -21.86 4.42 15.68
C ASP A 79 -20.98 5.57 16.21
N THR A 80 -19.66 5.51 15.98
CA THR A 80 -18.72 6.55 16.42
C THR A 80 -18.97 7.85 15.64
N PRO A 81 -19.22 8.98 16.35
CA PRO A 81 -19.56 10.25 15.67
C PRO A 81 -18.47 10.79 14.75
N GLU A 82 -17.20 10.53 15.09
CA GLU A 82 -16.03 10.95 14.33
C GLU A 82 -15.88 10.21 12.98
N ILE A 83 -16.52 9.06 12.82
CA ILE A 83 -16.52 8.27 11.59
C ILE A 83 -17.58 8.81 10.62
N GLU A 84 -17.14 9.16 9.43
CA GLU A 84 -17.98 9.64 8.32
C GLU A 84 -18.40 8.48 7.40
N TYR A 85 -17.49 7.57 7.11
CA TYR A 85 -17.69 6.47 6.18
C TYR A 85 -16.74 5.31 6.47
N VAL A 86 -17.21 4.09 6.24
CA VAL A 86 -16.46 2.85 6.44
C VAL A 86 -16.58 1.98 5.21
N GLU A 87 -15.47 1.54 4.66
CA GLU A 87 -15.43 0.58 3.56
C GLU A 87 -14.45 -0.55 3.86
N LYS A 88 -14.68 -1.70 3.22
CA LYS A 88 -13.74 -2.81 3.24
C LYS A 88 -12.71 -2.67 2.11
N PRO A 89 -11.50 -3.26 2.25
CA PRO A 89 -10.54 -3.34 1.16
C PRO A 89 -11.15 -3.96 -0.10
N LYS A 90 -10.65 -3.55 -1.25
CA LYS A 90 -11.05 -4.08 -2.55
C LYS A 90 -9.86 -4.78 -3.19
N ARG A 91 -10.12 -5.88 -3.89
CA ARG A 91 -9.10 -6.50 -4.70
C ARG A 91 -8.81 -5.67 -5.93
N PHE A 92 -7.54 -5.54 -6.22
CA PHE A 92 -7.06 -5.06 -7.50
C PHE A 92 -6.63 -6.26 -8.34
N TYR A 93 -6.94 -6.19 -9.63
CA TYR A 93 -6.51 -7.19 -10.60
C TYR A 93 -5.51 -6.55 -11.56
N TYR A 94 -4.57 -7.34 -12.04
CA TYR A 94 -3.65 -6.86 -13.07
C TYR A 94 -4.43 -6.37 -14.28
N GLY A 95 -4.15 -5.14 -14.71
CA GLY A 95 -4.70 -4.58 -15.92
C GLY A 95 -4.17 -5.31 -17.15
N GLN A 96 -4.97 -5.39 -18.20
CA GLN A 96 -4.47 -5.88 -19.48
C GLN A 96 -3.46 -4.89 -20.05
N THR A 97 -2.38 -5.41 -20.65
CA THR A 97 -1.41 -4.59 -21.37
C THR A 97 -2.07 -4.03 -22.62
N PHE A 98 -2.38 -2.74 -22.64
CA PHE A 98 -2.87 -2.08 -23.84
C PHE A 98 -1.68 -1.64 -24.70
N PRO A 99 -1.76 -1.85 -26.06
CA PRO A 99 -0.74 -1.32 -26.96
C PRO A 99 -0.58 0.20 -26.79
N ALA A 100 0.66 0.71 -26.81
CA ALA A 100 0.94 2.13 -26.64
C ALA A 100 0.18 3.05 -27.61
N GLY A 101 -0.30 2.53 -28.74
CA GLY A 101 -1.10 3.25 -29.71
C GLY A 101 -2.51 3.63 -29.21
N THR A 102 -3.08 2.93 -28.21
CA THR A 102 -4.41 3.23 -27.67
C THR A 102 -4.42 4.43 -26.71
N SER A 103 -3.27 4.82 -26.17
CA SER A 103 -3.14 5.91 -25.21
C SER A 103 -2.85 7.28 -25.84
N CYS A 104 -2.80 7.39 -27.18
CA CYS A 104 -2.51 8.64 -27.92
C CYS A 104 -1.19 9.35 -27.54
N PHE A 105 -0.28 8.70 -26.81
CA PHE A 105 1.02 9.27 -26.45
C PHE A 105 1.92 9.59 -27.68
N PRO A 106 2.02 8.72 -28.71
CA PRO A 106 2.87 9.01 -29.86
C PRO A 106 2.61 10.34 -30.56
N PRO A 107 1.34 10.77 -30.81
CA PRO A 107 1.08 12.07 -31.42
C PRO A 107 1.55 13.27 -30.58
N VAL A 108 1.54 13.14 -29.26
CA VAL A 108 1.96 14.22 -28.33
C VAL A 108 3.48 14.35 -28.26
N THR A 109 4.19 13.22 -28.27
CA THR A 109 5.64 13.20 -28.22
C THR A 109 6.31 13.56 -29.56
N MET A 110 5.57 13.45 -30.67
CA MET A 110 6.08 13.75 -32.02
C MET A 110 5.83 15.18 -32.49
N ARG A 111 5.10 15.99 -31.73
CA ARG A 111 4.78 17.40 -32.07
C ARG A 111 5.70 18.39 -31.37
N THR A 112 5.90 19.54 -31.97
CA THR A 112 6.62 20.65 -31.33
C THR A 112 5.62 21.56 -30.56
N PRO A 113 5.88 21.89 -29.26
CA PRO A 113 7.00 21.44 -28.44
C PRO A 113 6.89 19.94 -28.07
N PHE A 114 8.02 19.24 -28.03
CA PHE A 114 8.06 17.84 -27.63
C PHE A 114 7.72 17.68 -26.16
N LEU A 115 6.58 17.08 -25.86
CA LEU A 115 6.16 16.76 -24.51
C LEU A 115 6.66 15.36 -24.14
N ASN A 116 7.61 15.29 -23.27
CA ASN A 116 8.28 14.04 -22.86
C ASN A 116 8.19 13.77 -21.36
N GLY A 117 7.31 14.48 -20.65
CA GLY A 117 7.12 14.31 -19.20
C GLY A 117 8.26 14.86 -18.34
N ARG A 118 9.21 15.63 -18.90
CA ARG A 118 10.30 16.23 -18.11
C ARG A 118 9.73 17.11 -16.99
N GLY A 119 10.15 16.85 -15.75
CA GLY A 119 9.70 17.59 -14.56
C GLY A 119 8.36 17.11 -14.00
N VAL A 120 7.77 16.07 -14.58
CA VAL A 120 6.56 15.42 -14.05
C VAL A 120 6.97 14.22 -13.19
N LEU A 121 6.39 14.13 -12.00
CA LEU A 121 6.50 12.96 -11.13
C LEU A 121 5.31 12.04 -11.42
N LEU A 122 5.60 10.77 -11.73
CA LEU A 122 4.59 9.73 -11.94
C LEU A 122 4.63 8.77 -10.75
N ALA A 123 3.50 8.54 -10.11
CA ALA A 123 3.33 7.47 -9.12
C ALA A 123 2.73 6.24 -9.81
N VAL A 124 3.33 5.08 -9.55
CA VAL A 124 2.86 3.77 -10.01
C VAL A 124 2.53 2.94 -8.78
N LEU A 125 1.29 2.44 -8.70
CA LEU A 125 0.85 1.52 -7.67
C LEU A 125 0.67 0.16 -8.34
N ASP A 126 1.49 -0.82 -7.92
CA ASP A 126 1.50 -2.16 -8.50
C ASP A 126 1.95 -3.18 -7.45
N SER A 127 1.91 -4.47 -7.78
CA SER A 127 2.35 -5.58 -6.91
C SER A 127 3.86 -5.59 -6.65
N GLY A 128 4.64 -4.91 -7.47
CA GLY A 128 6.08 -4.80 -7.39
C GLY A 128 6.66 -4.12 -8.62
N ILE A 129 7.97 -3.98 -8.64
CA ILE A 129 8.68 -3.38 -9.78
C ILE A 129 10.07 -4.00 -9.91
N THR A 130 10.45 -4.37 -11.12
CA THR A 130 11.84 -4.77 -11.43
C THR A 130 12.68 -3.50 -11.62
N TRP A 131 12.98 -2.85 -10.53
CA TRP A 131 13.54 -1.50 -10.43
C TRP A 131 14.93 -1.33 -11.04
N ASP A 132 15.66 -2.42 -11.25
CA ASP A 132 17.01 -2.40 -11.81
C ASP A 132 17.07 -2.54 -13.34
N LEU A 133 15.93 -2.54 -14.02
CA LEU A 133 15.87 -2.53 -15.48
C LEU A 133 16.44 -1.24 -16.07
N GLU A 134 17.00 -1.34 -17.27
CA GLU A 134 17.58 -0.19 -18.00
C GLU A 134 16.56 0.91 -18.29
N VAL A 135 15.27 0.56 -18.49
CA VAL A 135 14.19 1.53 -18.74
C VAL A 135 14.03 2.53 -17.58
N PHE A 136 14.39 2.13 -16.36
CA PHE A 136 14.36 2.98 -15.17
C PHE A 136 15.66 3.72 -14.91
N ARG A 137 16.62 3.69 -15.85
CA ARG A 137 17.88 4.40 -15.73
C ARG A 137 17.96 5.62 -16.64
N LYS A 138 18.72 6.60 -16.21
CA LYS A 138 19.14 7.74 -17.02
C LYS A 138 20.34 7.34 -17.89
N ALA A 139 20.74 8.22 -18.80
CA ALA A 139 21.89 8.00 -19.67
C ALA A 139 23.22 7.86 -18.89
N ASP A 140 23.31 8.42 -17.69
CA ASP A 140 24.48 8.31 -16.79
C ASP A 140 24.47 7.00 -15.96
N GLY A 141 23.49 6.12 -16.17
CA GLY A 141 23.30 4.86 -15.43
C GLY A 141 22.60 5.00 -14.08
N SER A 142 22.35 6.23 -13.60
CA SER A 142 21.60 6.44 -12.36
C SER A 142 20.12 6.16 -12.54
N THR A 143 19.44 5.86 -11.42
CA THR A 143 17.99 5.58 -11.46
C THR A 143 17.16 6.82 -11.81
N ARG A 144 16.02 6.60 -12.46
CA ARG A 144 14.92 7.58 -12.64
C ARG A 144 13.92 7.53 -11.48
N ILE A 145 13.92 6.43 -10.72
CA ILE A 145 13.02 6.24 -9.59
C ILE A 145 13.48 7.18 -8.48
N ARG A 146 12.56 8.02 -8.01
CA ARG A 146 12.84 8.97 -6.94
C ARG A 146 12.65 8.34 -5.57
N TYR A 147 11.55 7.59 -5.43
CA TYR A 147 11.19 6.84 -4.24
C TYR A 147 10.57 5.51 -4.65
N LEU A 148 10.89 4.46 -3.93
CA LEU A 148 10.27 3.14 -4.04
C LEU A 148 9.78 2.74 -2.64
N TRP A 149 8.48 2.61 -2.49
CA TRP A 149 7.86 2.17 -1.23
C TRP A 149 7.41 0.72 -1.37
N ASP A 150 8.11 -0.17 -0.73
CA ASP A 150 7.76 -1.59 -0.64
C ASP A 150 6.90 -1.83 0.60
N GLN A 151 5.61 -2.10 0.38
CA GLN A 151 4.63 -2.32 1.43
C GLN A 151 4.60 -3.77 1.92
N THR A 152 5.30 -4.70 1.25
CA THR A 152 5.35 -6.12 1.63
C THR A 152 6.34 -6.41 2.75
N VAL A 153 7.28 -5.52 3.00
CA VAL A 153 8.25 -5.63 4.08
C VAL A 153 7.56 -5.28 5.40
N LEU A 154 6.98 -6.27 6.03
CA LEU A 154 6.40 -6.12 7.37
C LEU A 154 7.53 -5.90 8.38
N ARG A 155 7.52 -4.74 9.04
CA ARG A 155 8.34 -4.55 10.24
C ARG A 155 7.73 -5.32 11.41
N ASP A 156 8.61 -5.95 12.18
CA ASP A 156 8.23 -6.46 13.49
C ASP A 156 7.77 -5.28 14.36
N ARG A 157 6.46 -5.21 14.64
CA ARG A 157 5.80 -4.16 15.44
C ARG A 157 6.33 -4.08 16.88
N THR A 158 7.15 -5.03 17.31
CA THR A 158 7.74 -5.08 18.64
C THR A 158 9.03 -4.25 18.77
N LEU A 159 9.58 -3.75 17.65
CA LEU A 159 10.82 -2.97 17.66
C LEU A 159 10.53 -1.46 17.74
N PRO A 160 11.30 -0.72 18.59
CA PRO A 160 11.19 0.73 18.68
C PRO A 160 11.41 1.41 17.33
N GLN A 161 10.63 2.45 17.01
CA GLN A 161 10.65 3.20 15.75
C GLN A 161 12.02 3.79 15.34
N ASP A 162 12.98 3.80 16.25
CA ASP A 162 14.31 4.44 16.12
C ASP A 162 15.44 3.44 15.74
N ARG A 163 15.12 2.20 15.37
CA ARG A 163 16.18 1.24 15.00
C ARG A 163 16.11 0.84 13.54
N THR A 164 17.16 1.19 12.80
CA THR A 164 17.62 0.42 11.64
C THR A 164 17.59 -1.06 12.00
N VAL A 165 16.90 -1.87 11.21
CA VAL A 165 16.74 -3.31 11.44
C VAL A 165 18.11 -3.95 11.64
N PRO A 166 18.34 -4.74 12.71
CA PRO A 166 19.63 -5.35 12.95
C PRO A 166 20.01 -6.35 11.85
N GLU A 167 21.27 -6.37 11.47
CA GLU A 167 21.92 -7.19 10.45
C GLU A 167 21.74 -8.73 10.54
N LYS A 168 20.97 -9.24 11.51
CA LYS A 168 20.95 -10.67 11.89
C LYS A 168 19.80 -11.51 11.32
N THR A 169 18.81 -10.91 10.67
CA THR A 169 17.80 -11.68 9.94
C THR A 169 18.01 -11.45 8.45
N GLY A 170 18.36 -12.47 7.71
CA GLY A 170 18.85 -12.45 6.33
C GLY A 170 17.97 -11.79 5.24
N ASN A 171 17.08 -10.89 5.61
CA ASN A 171 16.24 -10.07 4.75
C ASN A 171 16.25 -8.60 5.22
N VAL A 172 17.39 -7.97 5.24
CA VAL A 172 17.48 -6.58 5.69
C VAL A 172 17.36 -5.62 4.51
N GLY A 173 16.17 -5.10 4.27
CA GLY A 173 15.98 -3.88 3.49
C GLY A 173 16.55 -2.67 4.24
N TYR A 174 17.41 -1.88 3.58
CA TYR A 174 18.09 -0.71 4.17
C TYR A 174 17.25 0.56 4.18
N GLY A 175 15.99 0.53 3.77
CA GLY A 175 15.13 1.69 3.77
C GLY A 175 14.52 2.02 5.13
N LYS A 176 13.94 3.21 5.25
CA LYS A 176 13.16 3.65 6.42
C LYS A 176 11.67 3.57 6.12
N MET A 177 10.83 3.63 7.15
CA MET A 177 9.41 3.87 6.93
C MET A 177 9.18 5.26 6.33
N PRO A 178 8.25 5.42 5.38
CA PRO A 178 7.87 6.74 4.90
C PRO A 178 7.32 7.59 6.04
N ASP A 179 7.59 8.89 6.02
CA ASP A 179 7.09 9.80 7.02
C ASP A 179 5.54 9.84 6.99
N GLY A 180 4.90 9.63 8.15
CA GLY A 180 3.45 9.60 8.29
C GLY A 180 2.80 8.24 8.04
N PHE A 181 3.58 7.19 7.81
CA PHE A 181 3.07 5.82 7.65
C PHE A 181 3.73 4.89 8.66
N ALA A 182 2.97 3.87 9.10
CA ALA A 182 3.42 2.91 10.12
C ALA A 182 3.87 1.57 9.54
N PHE A 183 3.97 1.43 8.22
CA PHE A 183 4.29 0.16 7.56
C PHE A 183 5.12 0.36 6.29
N GLY A 184 5.70 -0.75 5.81
CA GLY A 184 6.50 -0.78 4.60
C GLY A 184 7.89 -0.16 4.77
N THR A 185 8.62 -0.15 3.67
CA THR A 185 9.98 0.39 3.60
C THR A 185 10.11 1.27 2.36
N GLU A 186 10.54 2.52 2.55
CA GLU A 186 10.85 3.46 1.48
C GLU A 186 12.35 3.41 1.16
N TYR A 187 12.66 3.38 -0.11
CA TYR A 187 14.01 3.48 -0.66
C TYR A 187 14.14 4.75 -1.49
N THR A 188 15.14 5.56 -1.21
CA THR A 188 15.44 6.79 -1.95
C THR A 188 16.22 6.49 -3.23
N ALA A 189 16.32 7.49 -4.12
CA ALA A 189 17.14 7.39 -5.33
C ALA A 189 18.61 7.08 -5.04
N GLU A 190 19.15 7.62 -3.92
CA GLU A 190 20.52 7.38 -3.47
C GLU A 190 20.75 5.92 -3.09
N GLU A 191 19.81 5.33 -2.34
CA GLU A 191 19.86 3.93 -1.92
C GLU A 191 19.70 2.98 -3.12
N ILE A 192 18.80 3.31 -4.05
CA ILE A 192 18.63 2.56 -5.30
C ILE A 192 19.93 2.64 -6.14
N ASN A 193 20.54 3.81 -6.29
CA ASN A 193 21.81 3.96 -7.00
C ASN A 193 22.94 3.16 -6.33
N ALA A 194 23.01 3.15 -5.01
CA ALA A 194 23.98 2.33 -4.29
C ALA A 194 23.76 0.83 -4.54
N ALA A 195 22.50 0.38 -4.57
CA ALA A 195 22.16 -1.01 -4.89
C ALA A 195 22.51 -1.37 -6.35
N LEU A 196 22.33 -0.46 -7.31
CA LEU A 196 22.70 -0.66 -8.71
C LEU A 196 24.19 -0.93 -8.93
N GLN A 197 25.06 -0.49 -8.02
CA GLN A 197 26.51 -0.75 -8.07
C GLN A 197 26.86 -2.15 -7.56
N MET A 198 25.93 -2.85 -6.94
CA MET A 198 26.14 -4.20 -6.40
C MET A 198 26.02 -5.27 -7.50
N PRO A 199 26.63 -6.47 -7.29
CA PRO A 199 26.33 -7.65 -8.12
C PRO A 199 24.81 -7.93 -8.15
N ALA A 200 24.31 -8.42 -9.30
CA ALA A 200 22.88 -8.61 -9.52
C ALA A 200 22.17 -9.42 -8.40
N LEU A 201 22.84 -10.47 -7.88
CA LEU A 201 22.27 -11.31 -6.80
C LEU A 201 22.11 -10.54 -5.47
N ASP A 202 22.96 -9.55 -5.22
CA ASP A 202 22.94 -8.79 -3.96
C ASP A 202 21.99 -7.60 -4.01
N ARG A 203 21.62 -7.12 -5.20
CA ARG A 203 20.68 -6.01 -5.40
C ARG A 203 19.35 -6.28 -4.73
N TYR A 204 18.76 -7.47 -4.98
CA TYR A 204 17.46 -7.86 -4.44
C TYR A 204 17.51 -8.33 -2.99
N ARG A 205 18.69 -8.57 -2.44
CA ARG A 205 18.87 -8.70 -0.99
C ARG A 205 18.77 -7.33 -0.32
N ARG A 206 19.23 -6.28 -1.00
CA ARG A 206 19.18 -4.91 -0.47
C ARG A 206 17.84 -4.25 -0.66
N ILE A 207 17.23 -4.39 -1.83
CA ILE A 207 15.90 -3.86 -2.18
C ILE A 207 15.08 -5.03 -2.74
N PRO A 208 14.27 -5.69 -1.91
CA PRO A 208 13.62 -6.94 -2.28
C PRO A 208 12.42 -6.80 -3.23
N SER A 209 11.95 -5.57 -3.44
CA SER A 209 10.82 -5.32 -4.34
C SER A 209 11.06 -5.91 -5.73
N ARG A 210 10.14 -6.74 -6.18
CA ARG A 210 10.16 -7.39 -7.49
C ARG A 210 8.75 -7.38 -8.07
N ASP A 211 8.69 -7.32 -9.38
CA ASP A 211 7.51 -7.74 -10.12
C ASP A 211 7.46 -9.28 -10.12
N LEU A 212 6.32 -9.84 -9.73
CA LEU A 212 6.11 -11.28 -9.53
C LEU A 212 5.58 -11.93 -10.81
#